data_52f313b81d3873892cbce15516d57f62
#
_entry.id   52f313b81d3873892cbce15516d57f62
#
_cell.length_a   1.000
_cell.length_b   1.000
_cell.length_c   1.000
_cell.angle_alpha   90.00
_cell.angle_beta   90.00
_cell.angle_gamma   90.00
#
_symmetry.space_group_name_H-M   'P 1'
#
loop_
_entity.id
_entity.type
_entity.pdbx_description
1 polymer ?
#
loop_
_entity_poly.entity_id
_entity_poly.type
_entity_poly.pdbx_seq_one_letter_code
_entity_poly.pdbx_strand_id
1 'polypeptide(L)'
;MKNYNSIQEKIISSWLLKDKLFWTLFPSIFLFDQITKYLVYKNLALGQSIPEDFIIKITYERNTGTAFSLFSSYGSLLLIISIFVAVFFTIYFLMIEKPKLTMRLFISLVVAGALGNIIDRVRFGYVNDFIDVGFWPIFNIADSSISIALTIYFIDLIFLNKKNED
;
A
#
# COMPACT_ATOMS: atom_id res chain seq x y z
N MET A 1 -8.05 -3.52 -36.19
CA MET A 1 -6.96 -4.49 -35.90
C MET A 1 -5.60 -3.84 -35.58
N LYS A 2 -5.15 -2.78 -36.29
CA LYS A 2 -3.85 -2.13 -36.00
C LYS A 2 -3.67 -1.59 -34.56
N ASN A 3 -4.73 -1.10 -33.90
CA ASN A 3 -4.61 -0.54 -32.54
C ASN A 3 -4.46 -1.59 -31.43
N TYR A 4 -4.98 -2.79 -31.62
CA TYR A 4 -4.90 -3.84 -30.60
C TYR A 4 -3.46 -4.39 -30.47
N ASN A 5 -2.81 -4.60 -31.60
CA ASN A 5 -1.40 -5.06 -31.63
C ASN A 5 -0.45 -4.03 -30.99
N SER A 6 -0.70 -2.73 -31.19
CA SER A 6 0.14 -1.67 -30.61
C SER A 6 0.04 -1.58 -29.07
N ILE A 7 -1.14 -1.87 -28.50
CA ILE A 7 -1.34 -1.91 -27.04
C ILE A 7 -0.67 -3.15 -26.45
N GLN A 8 -0.82 -4.32 -27.07
CA GLN A 8 -0.14 -5.54 -26.63
C GLN A 8 1.39 -5.40 -26.66
N GLU A 9 1.94 -4.83 -27.72
CA GLU A 9 3.38 -4.57 -27.82
C GLU A 9 3.87 -3.61 -26.75
N LYS A 10 3.11 -2.55 -26.43
CA LYS A 10 3.43 -1.63 -25.33
C LYS A 10 3.42 -2.34 -23.97
N ILE A 11 2.43 -3.19 -23.69
CA ILE A 11 2.37 -3.95 -22.44
C ILE A 11 3.55 -4.91 -22.33
N ILE A 12 3.85 -5.69 -23.37
CA ILE A 12 4.96 -6.66 -23.38
C ILE A 12 6.32 -5.97 -23.24
N SER A 13 6.48 -4.78 -23.81
CA SER A 13 7.70 -3.99 -23.71
C SER A 13 7.79 -3.11 -22.46
N SER A 14 6.74 -3.09 -21.63
CA SER A 14 6.64 -2.19 -20.49
C SER A 14 7.76 -2.39 -19.46
N TRP A 15 8.13 -1.31 -18.80
CA TRP A 15 9.07 -1.33 -17.69
C TRP A 15 8.60 -2.20 -16.55
N LEU A 16 7.29 -2.23 -16.26
CA LEU A 16 6.71 -3.05 -15.20
C LEU A 16 7.16 -4.51 -15.31
N LEU A 17 7.04 -5.14 -16.48
CA LEU A 17 7.36 -6.57 -16.64
C LEU A 17 8.86 -6.87 -16.51
N LYS A 18 9.73 -5.87 -16.71
CA LYS A 18 11.19 -6.01 -16.67
C LYS A 18 11.80 -5.45 -15.38
N ASP A 19 11.01 -4.76 -14.57
CA ASP A 19 11.50 -4.04 -13.41
C ASP A 19 11.76 -4.98 -12.24
N LYS A 20 13.03 -5.35 -12.04
CA LYS A 20 13.46 -6.19 -10.93
C LYS A 20 13.15 -5.57 -9.57
N LEU A 21 13.21 -4.22 -9.45
CA LEU A 21 12.90 -3.54 -8.19
C LEU A 21 11.43 -3.73 -7.82
N PHE A 22 10.51 -3.50 -8.78
CA PHE A 22 9.09 -3.71 -8.55
C PHE A 22 8.79 -5.16 -8.15
N TRP A 23 9.29 -6.13 -8.91
CA TRP A 23 9.03 -7.55 -8.67
C TRP A 23 9.76 -8.14 -7.45
N THR A 24 10.67 -7.38 -6.84
CA THR A 24 11.25 -7.73 -5.55
C THR A 24 10.50 -7.01 -4.42
N LEU A 25 10.33 -5.71 -4.52
CA LEU A 25 9.80 -4.88 -3.42
C LEU A 25 8.29 -5.11 -3.20
N PHE A 26 7.50 -5.09 -4.28
CA PHE A 26 6.05 -5.29 -4.20
C PHE A 26 5.66 -6.61 -3.49
N PRO A 27 6.12 -7.81 -3.94
CA PRO A 27 5.73 -9.05 -3.28
C PRO A 27 6.32 -9.16 -1.87
N SER A 28 7.51 -8.61 -1.61
CA SER A 28 8.12 -8.66 -0.27
C SER A 28 7.29 -7.87 0.74
N ILE A 29 6.91 -6.64 0.43
CA ILE A 29 6.07 -5.81 1.31
C ILE A 29 4.68 -6.42 1.47
N PHE A 30 4.07 -6.85 0.37
CA PHE A 30 2.77 -7.50 0.41
C PHE A 30 2.75 -8.75 1.29
N LEU A 31 3.72 -9.64 1.11
CA LEU A 31 3.82 -10.86 1.91
C LEU A 31 4.12 -10.54 3.38
N PHE A 32 5.00 -9.59 3.63
CA PHE A 32 5.33 -9.16 5.00
C PHE A 32 4.10 -8.60 5.72
N ASP A 33 3.31 -7.76 5.05
CA ASP A 33 2.02 -7.27 5.56
C ASP A 33 1.06 -8.42 5.91
N GLN A 34 0.83 -9.32 4.96
CA GLN A 34 -0.12 -10.43 5.16
C GLN A 34 0.35 -11.43 6.23
N ILE A 35 1.65 -11.72 6.31
CA ILE A 35 2.21 -12.61 7.34
C ILE A 35 2.09 -11.97 8.72
N THR A 36 2.44 -10.70 8.87
CA THR A 36 2.34 -10.00 10.17
C THR A 36 0.89 -9.88 10.63
N LYS A 37 -0.03 -9.52 9.76
CA LYS A 37 -1.48 -9.51 10.05
C LYS A 37 -2.00 -10.89 10.48
N TYR A 38 -1.59 -11.95 9.79
CA TYR A 38 -1.95 -13.32 10.15
C TYR A 38 -1.40 -13.72 11.53
N LEU A 39 -0.14 -13.39 11.83
CA LEU A 39 0.47 -13.68 13.12
C LEU A 39 -0.23 -12.94 14.27
N VAL A 40 -0.57 -11.67 14.08
CA VAL A 40 -1.33 -10.89 15.06
C VAL A 40 -2.72 -11.48 15.26
N TYR A 41 -3.48 -11.71 14.20
CA TYR A 41 -4.80 -12.33 14.24
C TYR A 41 -4.81 -13.69 14.96
N LYS A 42 -3.77 -14.50 14.75
CA LYS A 42 -3.69 -15.84 15.34
C LYS A 42 -3.31 -15.86 16.82
N ASN A 43 -2.49 -14.89 17.27
CA ASN A 43 -1.83 -14.96 18.58
C ASN A 43 -2.38 -13.95 19.59
N LEU A 44 -3.14 -12.94 19.16
CA LEU A 44 -3.69 -11.91 20.04
C LEU A 44 -5.22 -11.92 20.04
N ALA A 45 -5.81 -11.70 21.21
CA ALA A 45 -7.22 -11.38 21.30
C ALA A 45 -7.48 -9.94 20.81
N LEU A 46 -8.68 -9.67 20.32
CA LEU A 46 -9.06 -8.32 19.88
C LEU A 46 -8.92 -7.32 21.04
N GLY A 47 -8.20 -6.22 20.80
CA GLY A 47 -7.86 -5.21 21.81
C GLY A 47 -6.65 -5.57 22.70
N GLN A 48 -6.07 -6.75 22.55
CA GLN A 48 -4.88 -7.14 23.32
C GLN A 48 -3.63 -6.46 22.77
N SER A 49 -2.75 -5.99 23.67
CA SER A 49 -1.48 -5.33 23.37
C SER A 49 -0.29 -6.10 23.95
N ILE A 50 0.82 -6.15 23.22
CA ILE A 50 2.09 -6.74 23.67
C ILE A 50 3.23 -5.79 23.28
N PRO A 51 4.12 -5.40 24.21
CA PRO A 51 3.98 -5.48 25.66
C PRO A 51 2.90 -4.51 26.17
N GLU A 52 2.30 -4.79 27.33
CA GLU A 52 1.17 -3.99 27.86
C GLU A 52 1.59 -2.57 28.26
N ASP A 53 2.77 -2.41 28.86
CA ASP A 53 3.25 -1.15 29.46
C ASP A 53 4.40 -0.50 28.64
N PHE A 54 4.32 -0.49 27.32
CA PHE A 54 5.34 0.15 26.49
C PHE A 54 4.75 1.21 25.56
N ILE A 55 5.59 2.16 25.10
CA ILE A 55 5.13 3.25 24.21
C ILE A 55 4.77 2.72 22.84
N ILE A 56 5.54 1.75 22.31
CA ILE A 56 5.29 1.10 21.03
C ILE A 56 4.85 -0.33 21.30
N LYS A 57 3.65 -0.69 20.87
CA LYS A 57 3.01 -1.98 21.14
C LYS A 57 2.58 -2.65 19.84
N ILE A 58 2.36 -3.94 19.92
CA ILE A 58 1.58 -4.68 18.92
C ILE A 58 0.19 -4.87 19.51
N THR A 59 -0.79 -4.15 19.02
CA THR A 59 -2.17 -4.17 19.50
C THR A 59 -3.08 -4.68 18.39
N TYR A 60 -3.83 -5.78 18.63
CA TYR A 60 -4.74 -6.27 17.60
C TYR A 60 -6.01 -5.42 17.52
N GLU A 61 -6.19 -4.73 16.41
CA GLU A 61 -7.39 -3.93 16.13
C GLU A 61 -8.01 -4.25 14.76
N ARG A 62 -9.33 -4.11 14.65
CA ARG A 62 -10.10 -4.27 13.41
C ARG A 62 -10.59 -2.92 12.92
N ASN A 63 -9.99 -2.45 11.85
CA ASN A 63 -10.32 -1.17 11.24
C ASN A 63 -11.37 -1.35 10.14
N THR A 64 -12.62 -1.02 10.45
CA THR A 64 -13.74 -1.03 9.48
C THR A 64 -13.79 0.25 8.63
N GLY A 65 -12.84 1.18 8.82
CA GLY A 65 -12.85 2.49 8.17
C GLY A 65 -13.75 3.51 8.87
N THR A 66 -14.26 3.17 10.05
CA THR A 66 -15.11 4.03 10.87
C THR A 66 -14.28 4.67 11.99
N ALA A 67 -13.43 5.65 11.66
CA ALA A 67 -12.75 6.46 12.67
C ALA A 67 -13.75 7.20 13.61
N PHE A 68 -15.01 7.27 13.22
CA PHE A 68 -16.11 7.83 13.99
C PHE A 68 -17.37 7.00 13.67
N SER A 69 -17.69 6.01 14.44
CA SER A 69 -18.85 5.10 14.46
C SER A 69 -20.18 5.53 13.76
N LEU A 70 -20.19 6.59 12.97
CA LEU A 70 -21.35 7.22 12.35
C LEU A 70 -21.71 6.68 10.96
N PHE A 71 -20.81 5.89 10.31
CA PHE A 71 -21.06 5.48 8.92
C PHE A 71 -20.51 4.08 8.62
N SER A 72 -21.34 3.07 8.78
CA SER A 72 -21.05 1.66 8.43
C SER A 72 -20.76 1.42 6.94
N SER A 73 -20.94 2.43 6.08
CA SER A 73 -20.71 2.36 4.62
C SER A 73 -19.30 2.77 4.16
N TYR A 74 -18.46 3.33 5.01
CA TYR A 74 -17.11 3.78 4.58
C TYR A 74 -16.13 2.65 4.26
N GLY A 75 -16.29 1.47 4.82
CA GLY A 75 -15.46 0.31 4.47
C GLY A 75 -15.51 -0.02 2.98
N SER A 76 -16.71 0.05 2.38
CA SER A 76 -16.91 -0.17 0.94
C SER A 76 -16.30 0.96 0.10
N LEU A 77 -16.42 2.21 0.54
CA LEU A 77 -15.80 3.35 -0.14
C LEU A 77 -14.28 3.25 -0.12
N LEU A 78 -13.69 2.91 1.03
CA LEU A 78 -12.24 2.71 1.14
C LEU A 78 -11.75 1.54 0.29
N LEU A 79 -12.54 0.47 0.17
CA LEU A 79 -12.24 -0.63 -0.74
C LEU A 79 -12.21 -0.16 -2.20
N ILE A 80 -13.24 0.58 -2.64
CA ILE A 80 -13.32 1.12 -4.00
C ILE A 80 -12.13 2.06 -4.29
N ILE A 81 -11.82 2.97 -3.37
CA ILE A 81 -10.67 3.88 -3.50
C ILE A 81 -9.36 3.09 -3.59
N SER A 82 -9.16 2.09 -2.74
CA SER A 82 -7.94 1.26 -2.76
C SER A 82 -7.79 0.50 -4.08
N ILE A 83 -8.88 -0.06 -4.61
CA ILE A 83 -8.90 -0.73 -5.92
C ILE A 83 -8.56 0.27 -7.04
N PHE A 84 -9.20 1.44 -7.02
CA PHE A 84 -8.93 2.49 -8.01
C PHE A 84 -7.45 2.90 -8.00
N VAL A 85 -6.87 3.15 -6.82
CA VAL A 85 -5.46 3.52 -6.64
C VAL A 85 -4.54 2.41 -7.17
N ALA A 86 -4.78 1.15 -6.79
CA ALA A 86 -3.95 0.03 -7.23
C ALA A 86 -4.00 -0.14 -8.75
N VAL A 87 -5.19 -0.10 -9.35
CA VAL A 87 -5.38 -0.23 -10.81
C VAL A 87 -4.75 0.97 -11.54
N PHE A 88 -5.02 2.19 -11.08
CA PHE A 88 -4.49 3.40 -11.69
C PHE A 88 -2.96 3.40 -11.74
N PHE A 89 -2.29 3.15 -10.61
CA PHE A 89 -0.83 3.15 -10.59
C PHE A 89 -0.21 1.97 -11.31
N THR A 90 -0.88 0.82 -11.36
CA THR A 90 -0.43 -0.32 -12.19
C THR A 90 -0.51 0.02 -13.67
N ILE A 91 -1.63 0.58 -14.14
CA ILE A 91 -1.79 1.00 -15.55
C ILE A 91 -0.80 2.13 -15.87
N TYR A 92 -0.67 3.12 -15.00
CA TYR A 92 0.30 4.20 -15.18
C TYR A 92 1.72 3.66 -15.34
N PHE A 93 2.14 2.68 -14.53
CA PHE A 93 3.46 2.08 -14.64
C PHE A 93 3.65 1.25 -15.91
N LEU A 94 2.58 0.61 -16.42
CA LEU A 94 2.62 -0.07 -17.74
C LEU A 94 2.85 0.90 -18.90
N MET A 95 2.37 2.13 -18.75
CA MET A 95 2.42 3.14 -19.83
C MET A 95 3.62 4.06 -19.77
N ILE A 96 4.28 4.18 -18.62
CA ILE A 96 5.44 5.07 -18.46
C ILE A 96 6.70 4.47 -19.07
N GLU A 97 7.43 5.29 -19.84
CA GLU A 97 8.74 4.95 -20.39
C GLU A 97 9.85 5.44 -19.45
N LYS A 98 10.79 4.55 -19.09
CA LYS A 98 11.97 4.86 -18.25
C LYS A 98 11.64 5.63 -16.95
N PRO A 99 10.83 5.05 -16.05
CA PRO A 99 10.48 5.71 -14.80
C PRO A 99 11.71 5.95 -13.91
N LYS A 100 11.75 7.13 -13.27
CA LYS A 100 12.78 7.44 -12.25
C LYS A 100 12.72 6.42 -11.11
N LEU A 101 13.83 6.26 -10.39
CA LEU A 101 13.89 5.37 -9.22
C LEU A 101 12.81 5.69 -8.17
N THR A 102 12.60 6.97 -7.87
CA THR A 102 11.57 7.44 -6.95
C THR A 102 10.17 7.02 -7.34
N MET A 103 9.83 7.09 -8.64
CA MET A 103 8.55 6.63 -9.17
C MET A 103 8.40 5.10 -9.08
N ARG A 104 9.47 4.35 -9.35
CA ARG A 104 9.48 2.88 -9.22
C ARG A 104 9.25 2.44 -7.78
N LEU A 105 9.94 3.08 -6.82
CA LEU A 105 9.73 2.87 -5.38
C LEU A 105 8.31 3.23 -4.97
N PHE A 106 7.84 4.42 -5.37
CA PHE A 106 6.49 4.91 -5.07
C PHE A 106 5.43 3.90 -5.51
N ILE A 107 5.43 3.50 -6.78
CA ILE A 107 4.41 2.59 -7.32
C ILE A 107 4.48 1.21 -6.66
N SER A 108 5.69 0.68 -6.44
CA SER A 108 5.86 -0.62 -5.80
C SER A 108 5.25 -0.65 -4.39
N LEU A 109 5.52 0.38 -3.60
CA LEU A 109 5.04 0.50 -2.22
C LEU A 109 3.54 0.78 -2.15
N VAL A 110 3.03 1.69 -3.01
CA VAL A 110 1.58 2.01 -3.05
C VAL A 110 0.76 0.80 -3.47
N VAL A 111 1.17 0.11 -4.53
CA VAL A 111 0.42 -1.06 -5.02
C VAL A 111 0.47 -2.21 -4.00
N ALA A 112 1.62 -2.44 -3.35
CA ALA A 112 1.74 -3.45 -2.30
C ALA A 112 0.82 -3.15 -1.11
N GLY A 113 0.85 -1.91 -0.59
CA GLY A 113 0.01 -1.50 0.52
C GLY A 113 -1.49 -1.50 0.18
N ALA A 114 -1.85 -0.98 -0.99
CA ALA A 114 -3.25 -1.00 -1.43
C ALA A 114 -3.78 -2.43 -1.53
N LEU A 115 -3.03 -3.37 -2.14
CA LEU A 115 -3.44 -4.77 -2.24
C LEU A 115 -3.51 -5.47 -0.88
N GLY A 116 -2.58 -5.19 0.04
CA GLY A 116 -2.63 -5.72 1.41
C GLY A 116 -3.94 -5.39 2.11
N ASN A 117 -4.35 -4.13 2.06
CA ASN A 117 -5.60 -3.67 2.68
C ASN A 117 -6.87 -4.06 1.87
N ILE A 118 -6.78 -4.22 0.55
CA ILE A 118 -7.87 -4.74 -0.28
C ILE A 118 -8.19 -6.18 0.11
N ILE A 119 -7.18 -7.03 0.22
CA ILE A 119 -7.38 -8.45 0.57
C ILE A 119 -8.07 -8.59 1.92
N ASP A 120 -7.65 -7.83 2.93
CA ASP A 120 -8.30 -7.85 4.24
C ASP A 120 -9.78 -7.46 4.13
N ARG A 121 -10.10 -6.36 3.45
CA ARG A 121 -11.50 -5.89 3.29
C ARG A 121 -12.36 -6.88 2.53
N VAL A 122 -11.81 -7.50 1.48
CA VAL A 122 -12.56 -8.52 0.69
C VAL A 122 -12.81 -9.78 1.51
N ARG A 123 -11.83 -10.21 2.33
CA ARG A 123 -11.93 -11.47 3.11
C ARG A 123 -12.72 -11.32 4.39
N PHE A 124 -12.56 -10.21 5.09
CA PHE A 124 -13.03 -10.02 6.47
C PHE A 124 -14.02 -8.85 6.62
N GLY A 125 -14.11 -7.94 5.65
CA GLY A 125 -14.90 -6.71 5.76
C GLY A 125 -14.21 -5.60 6.56
N TYR A 126 -12.99 -5.84 7.09
CA TYR A 126 -12.19 -4.89 7.85
C TYR A 126 -10.71 -5.09 7.53
N VAL A 127 -9.87 -4.16 7.98
CA VAL A 127 -8.40 -4.29 7.93
C VAL A 127 -7.88 -4.64 9.31
N ASN A 128 -6.89 -5.57 9.38
CA ASN A 128 -6.18 -5.89 10.61
C ASN A 128 -5.07 -4.87 10.83
N ASP A 129 -5.20 -4.04 11.88
CA ASP A 129 -4.20 -3.08 12.29
C ASP A 129 -3.52 -3.54 13.58
N PHE A 130 -2.22 -3.20 13.75
CA PHE A 130 -1.49 -3.73 14.89
C PHE A 130 -0.29 -2.89 15.36
N ILE A 131 0.19 -1.91 14.61
CA ILE A 131 1.28 -1.04 15.04
C ILE A 131 0.68 0.10 15.83
N ASP A 132 0.88 0.06 17.15
CA ASP A 132 0.39 1.05 18.09
C ASP A 132 1.57 1.87 18.65
N VAL A 133 1.59 3.16 18.35
CA VAL A 133 2.59 4.13 18.83
C VAL A 133 2.02 5.07 19.90
N GLY A 134 0.83 4.81 20.41
CA GLY A 134 0.19 5.47 21.54
C GLY A 134 -0.47 6.82 21.24
N PHE A 135 0.05 7.62 20.33
CA PHE A 135 -0.47 8.96 19.98
C PHE A 135 -1.07 9.05 18.57
N TRP A 136 -0.98 7.99 17.78
CA TRP A 136 -1.50 7.88 16.43
C TRP A 136 -2.48 6.71 16.34
N PRO A 137 -3.48 6.74 15.46
CA PRO A 137 -4.31 5.57 15.19
C PRO A 137 -3.47 4.33 14.89
N ILE A 138 -3.90 3.17 15.36
CA ILE A 138 -3.22 1.90 15.10
C ILE A 138 -3.24 1.65 13.59
N PHE A 139 -2.14 1.19 13.03
CA PHE A 139 -1.93 0.98 11.60
C PHE A 139 -1.17 -0.33 11.32
N ASN A 140 -0.89 -0.62 10.07
CA ASN A 140 -0.24 -1.85 9.63
C ASN A 140 0.93 -1.59 8.67
N ILE A 141 1.56 -2.66 8.16
CA ILE A 141 2.67 -2.56 7.19
C ILE A 141 2.21 -1.95 5.85
N ALA A 142 0.99 -2.28 5.40
CA ALA A 142 0.44 -1.71 4.16
C ALA A 142 0.30 -0.19 4.25
N ASP A 143 -0.23 0.33 5.38
CA ASP A 143 -0.36 1.77 5.62
C ASP A 143 1.01 2.45 5.72
N SER A 144 1.97 1.80 6.41
CA SER A 144 3.35 2.26 6.48
C SER A 144 3.98 2.37 5.08
N SER A 145 3.76 1.38 4.23
CA SER A 145 4.32 1.37 2.88
C SER A 145 3.77 2.51 2.02
N ILE A 146 2.45 2.79 2.10
CA ILE A 146 1.83 3.92 1.40
C ILE A 146 2.38 5.25 1.93
N SER A 147 2.51 5.40 3.24
CA SER A 147 3.03 6.62 3.87
C SER A 147 4.49 6.88 3.47
N ILE A 148 5.33 5.86 3.46
CA ILE A 148 6.73 5.92 2.99
C ILE A 148 6.78 6.29 1.50
N ALA A 149 5.93 5.69 0.68
CA ALA A 149 5.85 6.00 -0.75
C ALA A 149 5.55 7.48 -0.99
N LEU A 150 4.52 8.01 -0.32
CA LEU A 150 4.15 9.42 -0.40
C LEU A 150 5.29 10.32 0.05
N THR A 151 5.95 9.98 1.16
CA THR A 151 7.09 10.74 1.68
C THR A 151 8.24 10.81 0.66
N ILE A 152 8.63 9.67 0.08
CA ILE A 152 9.67 9.61 -0.96
C ILE A 152 9.28 10.47 -2.17
N TYR A 153 8.03 10.37 -2.62
CA TYR A 153 7.55 11.13 -3.77
C TYR A 153 7.53 12.64 -3.51
N PHE A 154 7.09 13.07 -2.34
CA PHE A 154 7.10 14.49 -1.96
C PHE A 154 8.51 15.06 -1.81
N ILE A 155 9.45 14.28 -1.26
CA ILE A 155 10.86 14.69 -1.19
C ILE A 155 11.43 14.86 -2.61
N ASP A 156 11.17 13.93 -3.53
CA ASP A 156 11.60 14.04 -4.92
C ASP A 156 11.03 15.29 -5.58
N LEU A 157 9.74 15.54 -5.40
CA LEU A 157 9.04 16.67 -6.00
C LEU A 157 9.59 18.02 -5.52
N ILE A 158 9.85 18.15 -4.22
CA ILE A 158 10.24 19.43 -3.61
C ILE A 158 11.73 19.71 -3.78
N PHE A 159 12.59 18.70 -3.61
CA PHE A 159 14.02 18.91 -3.48
C PHE A 159 14.84 18.48 -4.70
N LEU A 160 14.40 17.46 -5.43
CA LEU A 160 15.20 16.89 -6.51
C LEU A 160 14.80 17.42 -7.89
N ASN A 161 13.55 17.81 -8.11
CA ASN A 161 13.14 18.40 -9.38
C ASN A 161 13.63 19.84 -9.57
N LYS A 162 13.84 20.62 -8.50
CA LYS A 162 14.40 21.98 -8.58
C LYS A 162 15.82 22.06 -9.16
N LYS A 163 16.58 20.97 -9.08
CA LYS A 163 17.96 20.92 -9.53
C LYS A 163 18.15 20.73 -11.05
N ASN A 164 17.07 20.52 -11.78
CA ASN A 164 17.09 20.31 -13.23
C ASN A 164 16.58 21.53 -14.05
N GLU A 165 16.27 22.64 -13.38
CA GLU A 165 15.83 23.90 -14.02
C GLU A 165 16.91 24.99 -14.02
N ASP A 166 18.07 24.74 -13.41
CA ASP A 166 19.28 25.57 -13.44
C ASP A 166 20.36 24.89 -14.35
#